data_b0a1d09725fb2b8cf09b940799a0df9a
#
_entry.id   b0a1d09725fb2b8cf09b940799a0df9a
#
_cell.length_a   1.000
_cell.length_b   1.000
_cell.length_c   1.000
_cell.angle_alpha   90.00
_cell.angle_beta   90.00
_cell.angle_gamma   90.00
#
_symmetry.space_group_name_H-M   'P 1'
#
loop_
_entity.id
_entity.type
_entity.pdbx_description
1 polymer ?
#
loop_
_entity_poly.entity_id
_entity_poly.type
_entity_poly.pdbx_seq_one_letter_code
_entity_poly.pdbx_strand_id
1 'polypeptide(L)'
;MSENSTSVTYASAGVDVEAGDRAVELMKDAVKATHNASVVGGVGGFAGLYDLSALSSYRKPYLATSTDGVGTKVAIAQALDVHDTIGYDLVGMVVDDIVVCGAKPLFMTDYIATGKVVPERIADIVRGIAGACKAAGTALVGGETAEHPGLLAEHE
;
A
#
# COMPACT_ATOMS: atom_id res chain seq x y z
N MET A 1 32.30 19.05 32.19
CA MET A 1 31.24 18.03 32.03
C MET A 1 30.78 18.14 30.58
N SER A 2 31.23 17.24 29.71
CA SER A 2 30.79 17.18 28.32
C SER A 2 29.45 16.47 28.30
N GLU A 3 28.36 17.17 28.00
CA GLU A 3 27.09 16.56 27.69
C GLU A 3 27.28 15.69 26.44
N ASN A 4 27.21 14.37 26.64
CA ASN A 4 27.08 13.43 25.55
C ASN A 4 25.67 13.63 24.97
N SER A 5 25.54 14.51 23.99
CA SER A 5 24.32 14.58 23.20
C SER A 5 24.25 13.30 22.34
N THR A 6 23.56 12.30 22.83
CA THR A 6 23.16 11.16 22.00
C THR A 6 22.29 11.72 20.86
N SER A 7 22.81 11.69 19.63
CA SER A 7 22.04 12.12 18.47
C SER A 7 20.80 11.21 18.33
N VAL A 8 19.64 11.81 18.31
CA VAL A 8 18.39 11.09 18.04
C VAL A 8 18.42 10.65 16.57
N THR A 9 18.28 9.34 16.33
CA THR A 9 18.23 8.75 14.99
C THR A 9 16.88 8.04 14.80
N TYR A 10 16.50 7.77 13.56
CA TYR A 10 15.31 6.94 13.28
C TYR A 10 15.40 5.57 13.97
N ALA A 11 16.57 4.92 13.92
CA ALA A 11 16.78 3.65 14.58
C ALA A 11 16.62 3.73 16.12
N SER A 12 17.10 4.82 16.75
CA SER A 12 16.90 5.05 18.19
C SER A 12 15.44 5.35 18.56
N ALA A 13 14.63 5.75 17.59
CA ALA A 13 13.18 5.96 17.73
C ALA A 13 12.36 4.70 17.39
N GLY A 14 13.01 3.59 17.03
CA GLY A 14 12.35 2.33 16.69
C GLY A 14 11.91 2.19 15.23
N VAL A 15 12.43 3.05 14.33
CA VAL A 15 12.11 3.00 12.89
C VAL A 15 13.31 2.48 12.11
N ASP A 16 13.14 1.37 11.39
CA ASP A 16 14.17 0.74 10.57
C ASP A 16 14.02 1.12 9.09
N VAL A 17 14.75 2.15 8.68
CA VAL A 17 14.73 2.66 7.29
C VAL A 17 15.24 1.61 6.30
N GLU A 18 16.27 0.83 6.65
CA GLU A 18 16.85 -0.19 5.75
C GLU A 18 15.85 -1.34 5.52
N ALA A 19 15.10 -1.73 6.55
CA ALA A 19 14.02 -2.70 6.40
C ALA A 19 12.91 -2.17 5.48
N GLY A 20 12.57 -0.90 5.58
CA GLY A 20 11.62 -0.23 4.68
C GLY A 20 12.08 -0.29 3.21
N ASP A 21 13.33 0.10 2.94
CA ASP A 21 13.92 0.07 1.59
C ASP A 21 13.93 -1.36 1.02
N ARG A 22 14.26 -2.35 1.85
CA ARG A 22 14.23 -3.76 1.46
C ARG A 22 12.81 -4.23 1.11
N ALA A 23 11.80 -3.85 1.90
CA ALA A 23 10.40 -4.18 1.60
C ALA A 23 10.00 -3.63 0.23
N VAL A 24 10.32 -2.37 -0.07
CA VAL A 24 10.05 -1.74 -1.37
C VAL A 24 10.70 -2.52 -2.52
N GLU A 25 11.95 -2.95 -2.37
CA GLU A 25 12.62 -3.72 -3.43
C GLU A 25 11.96 -5.08 -3.65
N LEU A 26 11.54 -5.76 -2.58
CA LEU A 26 10.88 -7.08 -2.66
C LEU A 26 9.50 -7.04 -3.34
N MET A 27 8.75 -5.93 -3.24
CA MET A 27 7.40 -5.80 -3.81
C MET A 27 7.37 -5.11 -5.18
N LYS A 28 8.44 -4.47 -5.60
CA LYS A 28 8.54 -3.60 -6.77
C LYS A 28 8.02 -4.22 -8.07
N ASP A 29 8.37 -5.46 -8.34
CA ASP A 29 7.95 -6.14 -9.57
C ASP A 29 6.46 -6.47 -9.55
N ALA A 30 5.90 -6.85 -8.39
CA ALA A 30 4.48 -7.08 -8.23
C ALA A 30 3.67 -5.81 -8.46
N VAL A 31 4.10 -4.68 -7.89
CA VAL A 31 3.47 -3.37 -8.09
C VAL A 31 3.53 -2.96 -9.56
N LYS A 32 4.69 -3.06 -10.20
CA LYS A 32 4.85 -2.75 -11.64
C LYS A 32 3.95 -3.60 -12.54
N ALA A 33 3.69 -4.84 -12.18
CA ALA A 33 2.81 -5.72 -12.95
C ALA A 33 1.33 -5.26 -12.97
N THR A 34 0.93 -4.32 -12.10
CA THR A 34 -0.40 -3.69 -12.10
C THR A 34 -0.47 -2.48 -13.03
N HIS A 35 0.68 -1.89 -13.40
CA HIS A 35 0.75 -0.64 -14.16
C HIS A 35 0.26 -0.83 -15.58
N ASN A 36 -0.46 0.16 -16.06
CA ASN A 36 -0.90 0.29 -17.45
C ASN A 36 -0.30 1.57 -18.08
N ALA A 37 -0.64 1.85 -19.33
CA ALA A 37 -0.10 2.99 -20.08
C ALA A 37 -0.43 4.37 -19.46
N SER A 38 -1.42 4.45 -18.57
CA SER A 38 -1.80 5.71 -17.90
C SER A 38 -0.98 5.97 -16.64
N VAL A 39 -0.24 4.98 -16.12
CA VAL A 39 0.64 5.22 -14.96
C VAL A 39 1.87 5.99 -15.40
N VAL A 40 2.11 7.12 -14.77
CA VAL A 40 3.24 8.02 -15.08
C VAL A 40 4.29 7.92 -13.99
N GLY A 41 5.53 7.65 -14.39
CA GLY A 41 6.64 7.49 -13.45
C GLY A 41 6.86 6.03 -13.03
N GLY A 42 7.58 5.83 -11.92
CA GLY A 42 7.96 4.52 -11.39
C GLY A 42 7.59 4.35 -9.92
N VAL A 43 7.89 3.18 -9.39
CA VAL A 43 7.76 2.88 -7.94
C VAL A 43 8.83 3.65 -7.17
N GLY A 44 8.46 4.24 -6.02
CA GLY A 44 9.37 4.93 -5.10
C GLY A 44 9.33 6.46 -5.18
N GLY A 45 8.35 7.05 -5.88
CA GLY A 45 8.08 8.48 -5.81
C GLY A 45 7.21 8.85 -4.60
N PHE A 46 7.17 10.14 -4.24
CA PHE A 46 6.32 10.64 -3.14
C PHE A 46 4.82 10.62 -3.47
N ALA A 47 4.45 10.57 -4.75
CA ALA A 47 3.07 10.49 -5.19
C ALA A 47 2.95 9.62 -6.42
N GLY A 48 1.87 8.85 -6.49
CA GLY A 48 1.46 8.16 -7.72
C GLY A 48 0.87 9.16 -8.72
N LEU A 49 1.26 9.03 -9.98
CA LEU A 49 0.74 9.84 -11.06
C LEU A 49 -0.02 8.96 -12.06
N TYR A 50 -1.19 9.43 -12.47
CA TYR A 50 -2.03 8.72 -13.43
C TYR A 50 -2.55 9.68 -14.49
N ASP A 51 -2.34 9.35 -15.77
CA ASP A 51 -2.79 10.16 -16.89
C ASP A 51 -4.30 10.03 -17.07
N LEU A 52 -5.01 11.12 -16.93
CA LEU A 52 -6.46 11.23 -17.10
C LEU A 52 -6.88 11.76 -18.48
N SER A 53 -5.97 11.86 -19.44
CA SER A 53 -6.25 12.41 -20.78
C SER A 53 -7.41 11.68 -21.48
N ALA A 54 -7.59 10.38 -21.22
CA ALA A 54 -8.71 9.61 -21.76
C ALA A 54 -10.09 10.14 -21.31
N LEU A 55 -10.17 10.85 -20.19
CA LEU A 55 -11.41 11.44 -19.68
C LEU A 55 -11.85 12.68 -20.49
N SER A 56 -11.00 13.24 -21.33
CA SER A 56 -11.31 14.38 -22.20
C SER A 56 -12.45 14.09 -23.19
N SER A 57 -12.72 12.82 -23.49
CA SER A 57 -13.85 12.38 -24.31
C SER A 57 -15.22 12.51 -23.62
N TYR A 58 -15.24 12.65 -22.30
CA TYR A 58 -16.48 12.80 -21.56
C TYR A 58 -16.93 14.25 -21.51
N ARG A 59 -18.23 14.49 -21.72
CA ARG A 59 -18.81 15.84 -21.62
C ARG A 59 -18.73 16.41 -20.21
N LYS A 60 -18.81 15.57 -19.18
CA LYS A 60 -18.75 15.94 -17.77
C LYS A 60 -18.14 14.78 -16.98
N PRO A 61 -16.82 14.67 -16.92
CA PRO A 61 -16.16 13.61 -16.18
C PRO A 61 -16.29 13.83 -14.67
N TYR A 62 -16.48 12.75 -13.92
CA TYR A 62 -16.38 12.72 -12.46
C TYR A 62 -15.34 11.70 -12.03
N LEU A 63 -14.62 11.99 -10.97
CA LEU A 63 -13.81 11.03 -10.22
C LEU A 63 -14.55 10.64 -8.96
N ALA A 64 -14.69 9.34 -8.73
CA ALA A 64 -15.12 8.78 -7.45
C ALA A 64 -13.87 8.37 -6.66
N THR A 65 -13.94 8.44 -5.34
CA THR A 65 -12.90 7.96 -4.43
C THR A 65 -13.53 7.23 -3.28
N SER A 66 -12.88 6.16 -2.82
CA SER A 66 -13.24 5.41 -1.62
C SER A 66 -11.99 5.15 -0.79
N THR A 67 -12.19 4.97 0.50
CA THR A 67 -11.17 4.55 1.45
C THR A 67 -11.81 3.56 2.41
N ASP A 68 -11.25 2.36 2.47
CA ASP A 68 -11.69 1.32 3.39
C ASP A 68 -10.49 0.50 3.87
N GLY A 69 -10.70 -0.29 4.90
CA GLY A 69 -9.71 -1.22 5.46
C GLY A 69 -10.21 -2.65 5.42
N VAL A 70 -9.31 -3.59 5.72
CA VAL A 70 -9.62 -5.02 5.75
C VAL A 70 -10.58 -5.37 6.91
N GLY A 71 -10.58 -4.57 7.98
CA GLY A 71 -11.36 -4.84 9.19
C GLY A 71 -10.77 -5.99 10.01
N THR A 72 -11.65 -6.71 10.73
CA THR A 72 -11.24 -7.74 11.71
C THR A 72 -10.59 -8.99 11.09
N LYS A 73 -10.69 -9.20 9.79
CA LYS A 73 -10.00 -10.30 9.09
C LYS A 73 -8.48 -10.25 9.21
N VAL A 74 -7.92 -9.07 9.45
CA VAL A 74 -6.49 -8.89 9.76
C VAL A 74 -6.04 -9.78 10.92
N ALA A 75 -6.86 -9.95 11.96
CA ALA A 75 -6.54 -10.80 13.09
C ALA A 75 -6.36 -12.28 12.71
N ILE A 76 -7.05 -12.74 11.66
CA ILE A 76 -6.90 -14.11 11.15
C ILE A 76 -5.55 -14.25 10.42
N ALA A 77 -5.19 -13.28 9.58
CA ALA A 77 -3.91 -13.28 8.89
C ALA A 77 -2.73 -13.27 9.88
N GLN A 78 -2.83 -12.48 10.94
CA GLN A 78 -1.85 -12.42 12.02
C GLN A 78 -1.76 -13.75 12.80
N ALA A 79 -2.89 -14.35 13.17
CA ALA A 79 -2.93 -15.60 13.92
C ALA A 79 -2.36 -16.80 13.13
N LEU A 80 -2.50 -16.79 11.80
CA LEU A 80 -2.01 -17.84 10.91
C LEU A 80 -0.62 -17.54 10.35
N ASP A 81 -0.11 -16.32 10.52
CA ASP A 81 1.10 -15.79 9.86
C ASP A 81 1.06 -15.98 8.33
N VAL A 82 -0.13 -15.73 7.72
CA VAL A 82 -0.39 -15.83 6.28
C VAL A 82 -0.88 -14.46 5.78
N HIS A 83 -0.05 -13.77 5.01
CA HIS A 83 -0.25 -12.37 4.67
C HIS A 83 -0.47 -12.08 3.19
N ASP A 84 -0.21 -13.04 2.31
CA ASP A 84 -0.29 -12.88 0.85
C ASP A 84 -1.72 -12.88 0.30
N THR A 85 -2.71 -13.24 1.10
CA THR A 85 -4.12 -13.28 0.69
C THR A 85 -4.93 -12.07 1.16
N ILE A 86 -4.52 -11.41 2.25
CA ILE A 86 -5.28 -10.32 2.87
C ILE A 86 -5.43 -9.10 1.95
N GLY A 87 -4.52 -8.93 0.99
CA GLY A 87 -4.60 -7.89 -0.03
C GLY A 87 -5.82 -7.98 -0.92
N TYR A 88 -6.35 -9.18 -1.16
CA TYR A 88 -7.60 -9.37 -1.90
C TYR A 88 -8.79 -8.81 -1.14
N ASP A 89 -8.82 -8.96 0.16
CA ASP A 89 -9.84 -8.35 1.02
C ASP A 89 -9.79 -6.83 0.95
N LEU A 90 -8.60 -6.23 1.05
CA LEU A 90 -8.43 -4.78 0.95
C LEU A 90 -8.94 -4.23 -0.38
N VAL A 91 -8.48 -4.81 -1.48
CA VAL A 91 -8.86 -4.35 -2.83
C VAL A 91 -10.34 -4.56 -3.08
N GLY A 92 -10.92 -5.68 -2.62
CA GLY A 92 -12.35 -5.94 -2.70
C GLY A 92 -13.17 -4.85 -2.00
N MET A 93 -12.83 -4.51 -0.76
CA MET A 93 -13.54 -3.47 0.00
C MET A 93 -13.54 -2.12 -0.72
N VAL A 94 -12.38 -1.68 -1.21
CA VAL A 94 -12.25 -0.37 -1.89
C VAL A 94 -12.88 -0.37 -3.29
N VAL A 95 -12.72 -1.46 -4.06
CA VAL A 95 -13.23 -1.55 -5.43
C VAL A 95 -14.74 -1.69 -5.44
N ASP A 96 -15.33 -2.41 -4.50
CA ASP A 96 -16.79 -2.59 -4.41
C ASP A 96 -17.50 -1.25 -4.23
N ASP A 97 -16.99 -0.36 -3.38
CA ASP A 97 -17.54 0.99 -3.21
C ASP A 97 -17.54 1.81 -4.52
N ILE A 98 -16.49 1.67 -5.32
CA ILE A 98 -16.37 2.35 -6.61
C ILE A 98 -17.37 1.76 -7.61
N VAL A 99 -17.46 0.44 -7.69
CA VAL A 99 -18.30 -0.27 -8.66
C VAL A 99 -19.79 -0.06 -8.40
N VAL A 100 -20.23 -0.08 -7.14
CA VAL A 100 -21.66 0.15 -6.79
C VAL A 100 -22.12 1.57 -7.13
N CYS A 101 -21.19 2.52 -7.25
CA CYS A 101 -21.48 3.86 -7.75
C CYS A 101 -21.48 3.95 -9.30
N GLY A 102 -21.26 2.84 -10.00
CA GLY A 102 -21.17 2.79 -11.47
C GLY A 102 -19.87 3.37 -12.02
N ALA A 103 -18.84 3.51 -11.20
CA ALA A 103 -17.54 4.01 -11.60
C ALA A 103 -16.58 2.85 -11.93
N LYS A 104 -15.63 3.10 -12.82
CA LYS A 104 -14.57 2.16 -13.18
C LYS A 104 -13.36 2.39 -12.26
N PRO A 105 -12.84 1.37 -11.60
CA PRO A 105 -11.57 1.47 -10.90
C PRO A 105 -10.44 1.85 -11.87
N LEU A 106 -9.64 2.85 -11.53
CA LEU A 106 -8.52 3.32 -12.36
C LEU A 106 -7.20 3.02 -11.68
N PHE A 107 -7.05 3.49 -10.47
CA PHE A 107 -5.86 3.31 -9.65
C PHE A 107 -6.21 3.33 -8.16
N MET A 108 -5.30 2.86 -7.34
CA MET A 108 -5.38 2.96 -5.89
C MET A 108 -4.00 3.14 -5.26
N THR A 109 -4.01 3.50 -4.00
CA THR A 109 -2.88 3.46 -3.09
C THR A 109 -3.24 2.62 -1.89
N ASP A 110 -2.26 2.03 -1.22
CA ASP A 110 -2.43 1.30 0.02
C ASP A 110 -1.83 2.05 1.21
N TYR A 111 -2.22 1.65 2.42
CA TYR A 111 -1.60 2.08 3.67
C TYR A 111 -1.50 0.89 4.62
N ILE A 112 -0.29 0.59 5.07
CA ILE A 112 0.01 -0.48 6.00
C ILE A 112 0.55 0.13 7.28
N ALA A 113 -0.17 -0.06 8.40
CA ALA A 113 0.30 0.26 9.74
C ALA A 113 0.81 -1.02 10.40
N THR A 114 2.01 -0.98 10.95
CA THR A 114 2.63 -2.13 11.62
C THR A 114 3.42 -1.69 12.85
N GLY A 115 3.56 -2.56 13.85
CA GLY A 115 4.40 -2.30 15.01
C GLY A 115 5.89 -2.39 14.68
N LYS A 116 6.24 -3.24 13.69
CA LYS A 116 7.60 -3.41 13.19
C LYS A 116 7.59 -3.83 11.74
N VAL A 117 8.41 -3.18 10.91
CA VAL A 117 8.60 -3.58 9.51
C VAL A 117 9.39 -4.89 9.45
N VAL A 118 8.72 -5.94 8.97
CA VAL A 118 9.34 -7.20 8.54
C VAL A 118 9.25 -7.23 7.01
N PRO A 119 10.36 -7.01 6.28
CA PRO A 119 10.34 -6.77 4.84
C PRO A 119 9.58 -7.82 4.03
N GLU A 120 9.77 -9.09 4.39
CA GLU A 120 9.13 -10.22 3.72
C GLU A 120 7.61 -10.23 3.93
N ARG A 121 7.15 -9.91 5.16
CA ARG A 121 5.71 -9.81 5.50
C ARG A 121 5.05 -8.65 4.72
N ILE A 122 5.68 -7.48 4.71
CA ILE A 122 5.16 -6.33 3.96
C ILE A 122 5.10 -6.67 2.46
N ALA A 123 6.13 -7.31 1.93
CA ALA A 123 6.14 -7.74 0.54
C ALA A 123 5.04 -8.78 0.22
N ASP A 124 4.72 -9.69 1.14
CA ASP A 124 3.61 -10.65 1.00
C ASP A 124 2.27 -9.92 0.92
N ILE A 125 2.01 -8.99 1.84
CA ILE A 125 0.79 -8.17 1.85
C ILE A 125 0.64 -7.43 0.51
N VAL A 126 1.69 -6.72 0.07
CA VAL A 126 1.65 -5.93 -1.17
C VAL A 126 1.55 -6.81 -2.42
N ARG A 127 2.14 -8.01 -2.42
CA ARG A 127 1.92 -8.98 -3.52
C ARG A 127 0.45 -9.41 -3.61
N GLY A 128 -0.21 -9.62 -2.48
CA GLY A 128 -1.65 -9.89 -2.44
C GLY A 128 -2.47 -8.73 -2.99
N ILE A 129 -2.15 -7.50 -2.55
CA ILE A 129 -2.79 -6.27 -3.06
C ILE A 129 -2.58 -6.14 -4.57
N ALA A 130 -1.35 -6.28 -5.05
CA ALA A 130 -1.03 -6.18 -6.47
C ALA A 130 -1.74 -7.27 -7.31
N GLY A 131 -1.81 -8.50 -6.81
CA GLY A 131 -2.56 -9.58 -7.45
C GLY A 131 -4.04 -9.25 -7.62
N ALA A 132 -4.67 -8.74 -6.56
CA ALA A 132 -6.06 -8.31 -6.58
C ALA A 132 -6.28 -7.07 -7.46
N CYS A 133 -5.39 -6.08 -7.42
CA CYS A 133 -5.41 -4.93 -8.32
C CYS A 133 -5.38 -5.35 -9.79
N LYS A 134 -4.50 -6.29 -10.13
CA LYS A 134 -4.42 -6.84 -11.49
C LYS A 134 -5.71 -7.55 -11.89
N ALA A 135 -6.32 -8.31 -11.00
CA ALA A 135 -7.61 -8.98 -11.26
C ALA A 135 -8.75 -7.97 -11.45
N ALA A 136 -8.77 -6.87 -10.70
CA ALA A 136 -9.75 -5.79 -10.81
C ALA A 136 -9.46 -4.82 -11.98
N GLY A 137 -8.32 -4.94 -12.65
CA GLY A 137 -7.92 -4.02 -13.73
C GLY A 137 -7.61 -2.61 -13.26
N THR A 138 -7.20 -2.45 -12.00
CA THR A 138 -6.78 -1.18 -11.38
C THR A 138 -5.26 -1.16 -11.17
N ALA A 139 -4.64 0.01 -11.21
CA ALA A 139 -3.21 0.15 -11.01
C ALA A 139 -2.90 0.51 -9.54
N LEU A 140 -1.95 -0.18 -8.92
CA LEU A 140 -1.38 0.22 -7.64
C LEU A 140 -0.26 1.24 -7.92
N VAL A 141 -0.54 2.53 -7.68
CA VAL A 141 0.35 3.62 -8.09
C VAL A 141 1.21 4.18 -6.97
N GLY A 142 1.01 3.73 -5.76
CA GLY A 142 1.76 4.14 -4.58
C GLY A 142 1.19 3.55 -3.32
N GLY A 143 1.77 3.90 -2.20
CA GLY A 143 1.33 3.46 -0.88
C GLY A 143 2.25 3.94 0.21
N GLU A 144 1.97 3.54 1.43
CA GLU A 144 2.73 3.88 2.63
C GLU A 144 2.83 2.66 3.55
N THR A 145 4.00 2.41 4.08
CA THR A 145 4.17 1.52 5.23
C THR A 145 4.68 2.32 6.40
N ALA A 146 3.91 2.37 7.47
CA ALA A 146 4.23 3.14 8.67
C ALA A 146 4.48 2.25 9.87
N GLU A 147 5.63 2.40 10.52
CA GLU A 147 5.90 1.79 11.81
C GLU A 147 5.32 2.64 12.94
N HIS A 148 4.64 1.97 13.88
CA HIS A 148 4.06 2.58 15.06
C HIS A 148 4.63 1.93 16.34
N PRO A 149 5.93 2.10 16.63
CA PRO A 149 6.57 1.49 17.77
C PRO A 149 5.93 1.97 19.08
N GLY A 150 5.59 1.03 19.96
CA GLY A 150 4.96 1.32 21.24
C GLY A 150 3.45 1.60 21.19
N LEU A 151 2.86 1.76 19.98
CA LEU A 151 1.42 1.85 19.79
C LEU A 151 0.85 0.50 19.33
N LEU A 152 1.51 -0.14 18.38
CA LEU A 152 1.20 -1.48 17.90
C LEU A 152 2.25 -2.45 18.45
N ALA A 153 1.87 -3.71 18.69
CA ALA A 153 2.82 -4.74 19.06
C ALA A 153 3.68 -5.14 17.83
N GLU A 154 4.90 -5.64 18.06
CA GLU A 154 5.84 -5.97 16.96
C GLU A 154 5.30 -6.98 15.94
N HIS A 155 4.31 -7.78 16.33
CA HIS A 155 3.70 -8.77 15.44
C HIS A 155 2.44 -8.26 14.70
N GLU A 156 1.97 -7.08 15.07
CA GLU A 156 0.82 -6.41 14.44
C GLU A 156 1.19 -5.64 13.18
#